data_596e2757d9559f9c48b5ca0c02d8600c
#
_entry.id   596e2757d9559f9c48b5ca0c02d8600c
#
_cell.length_a   1.000
_cell.length_b   1.000
_cell.length_c   1.000
_cell.angle_alpha   90.00
_cell.angle_beta   90.00
_cell.angle_gamma   90.00
#
_symmetry.space_group_name_H-M   'P 1'
#
loop_
_entity.id
_entity.type
_entity.pdbx_description
1 polymer ?
#
loop_
_entity_poly.entity_id
_entity_poly.type
_entity_poly.pdbx_seq_one_letter_code
_entity_poly.pdbx_strand_id
1 'polypeptide(L)'
;MAPTHRKVTTLAIAAFFVCFVLLWPSAAQEEIEIVASVAFTEGPTVDREGNVYFTEIMSQRILKLGIDGVVSTYREHSNAANGLLIDPQGRLVACEGAEFRRGGAAVSGKPRVTRTDLRTGKLEVLAESGSGVSLQGPNDVTIDGKGRLYFTDMAGAAVYRIDALGKVARILAAPDIQRPNGIQVSPDDKTLYLVEANGAQDGARMIRAYDLQPDGTVRNMRVHYNFYPGRSADGMSIDTQGNLYASAGLHSRRGTSETLDTPCGVHVISPEGKRIKFIPIPEDTITNNAFGGLDMKTLYVTAGKTLYKLRTEIVGLPR
;
A
#
# COMPACT_ATOMS: atom_id res chain seq x y z
N MET A 1 78.45 53.58 34.35
CA MET A 1 77.51 53.67 33.22
C MET A 1 76.68 52.41 33.25
N ALA A 2 75.45 52.48 33.70
CA ALA A 2 74.53 51.34 33.80
C ALA A 2 73.55 51.38 32.60
N PRO A 3 73.20 50.22 31.96
CA PRO A 3 72.23 50.20 30.87
C PRO A 3 70.83 50.07 31.43
N THR A 4 69.96 50.91 30.93
CA THR A 4 68.53 50.96 31.22
C THR A 4 67.76 49.81 30.52
N HIS A 5 67.07 48.96 31.27
CA HIS A 5 66.20 47.97 30.78
C HIS A 5 64.79 48.56 30.45
N ARG A 6 64.40 48.54 29.17
CA ARG A 6 63.05 48.83 28.73
C ARG A 6 62.17 47.54 28.88
N LYS A 7 61.15 47.62 29.70
CA LYS A 7 60.11 46.57 29.78
C LYS A 7 59.15 46.73 28.59
N VAL A 8 59.05 45.70 27.79
CA VAL A 8 58.01 45.57 26.73
C VAL A 8 56.81 44.83 27.34
N THR A 9 55.74 45.55 27.44
CA THR A 9 54.46 44.97 27.90
C THR A 9 53.70 44.40 26.70
N THR A 10 53.58 43.06 26.60
CA THR A 10 52.82 42.37 25.54
C THR A 10 51.36 42.33 25.97
N LEU A 11 50.50 42.98 25.20
CA LEU A 11 49.06 42.96 25.39
C LEU A 11 48.52 41.70 24.66
N ALA A 12 47.99 40.69 25.36
CA ALA A 12 47.38 39.54 24.81
C ALA A 12 45.90 39.88 24.57
N ILE A 13 45.48 39.94 23.29
CA ILE A 13 44.06 40.06 22.89
C ILE A 13 43.50 38.66 22.81
N ALA A 14 42.64 38.30 23.75
CA ALA A 14 41.87 37.05 23.70
C ALA A 14 40.65 37.26 22.78
N ALA A 15 40.68 36.64 21.61
CA ALA A 15 39.54 36.58 20.70
C ALA A 15 38.57 35.49 21.17
N PHE A 16 37.43 35.89 21.69
CA PHE A 16 36.31 34.97 21.97
C PHE A 16 35.63 34.61 20.64
N PHE A 17 35.85 33.40 20.15
CA PHE A 17 35.01 32.81 19.09
C PHE A 17 33.72 32.31 19.71
N VAL A 18 32.62 33.04 19.53
CA VAL A 18 31.26 32.55 19.81
C VAL A 18 30.83 31.67 18.65
N CYS A 19 30.96 30.34 18.80
CA CYS A 19 30.34 29.39 17.87
C CYS A 19 28.80 29.45 18.05
N PHE A 20 28.12 30.12 17.13
CA PHE A 20 26.66 29.93 16.97
C PHE A 20 26.44 28.54 16.37
N VAL A 21 26.12 27.56 17.19
CA VAL A 21 25.55 26.30 16.74
C VAL A 21 24.09 26.58 16.34
N LEU A 22 23.89 26.76 15.05
CA LEU A 22 22.55 26.75 14.49
C LEU A 22 21.97 25.33 14.70
N LEU A 23 21.22 25.14 15.76
CA LEU A 23 20.35 23.97 15.94
C LEU A 23 19.28 24.04 14.86
N TRP A 24 19.51 23.39 13.74
CA TRP A 24 18.42 23.06 12.83
C TRP A 24 17.47 22.12 13.58
N PRO A 25 16.15 22.38 13.53
CA PRO A 25 15.22 21.43 14.08
C PRO A 25 15.41 20.10 13.34
N SER A 26 15.83 19.09 14.08
CA SER A 26 15.81 17.71 13.60
C SER A 26 14.37 17.44 13.17
N ALA A 27 14.13 17.15 11.89
CA ALA A 27 12.85 16.63 11.47
C ALA A 27 12.53 15.45 12.38
N ALA A 28 11.44 15.52 13.11
CA ALA A 28 11.02 14.44 13.98
C ALA A 28 10.90 13.19 13.11
N GLN A 29 11.74 12.19 13.36
CA GLN A 29 11.64 10.91 12.68
C GLN A 29 10.29 10.30 13.10
N GLU A 30 9.46 9.94 12.13
CA GLU A 30 8.19 9.29 12.42
C GLU A 30 8.45 8.01 13.20
N GLU A 31 7.76 7.86 14.33
CA GLU A 31 7.86 6.66 15.15
C GLU A 31 7.09 5.54 14.44
N ILE A 32 7.80 4.48 14.05
CA ILE A 32 7.24 3.29 13.41
C ILE A 32 7.20 2.17 14.44
N GLU A 33 5.99 1.72 14.74
CA GLU A 33 5.76 0.64 15.71
C GLU A 33 5.44 -0.68 15.00
N ILE A 34 6.09 -1.78 15.43
CA ILE A 34 5.75 -3.14 15.03
C ILE A 34 4.56 -3.60 15.87
N VAL A 35 3.46 -3.98 15.22
CA VAL A 35 2.24 -4.44 15.90
C VAL A 35 1.96 -5.92 15.70
N ALA A 36 2.54 -6.56 14.68
CA ALA A 36 2.51 -8.02 14.48
C ALA A 36 3.63 -8.47 13.56
N SER A 37 4.04 -9.73 13.67
CA SER A 37 4.99 -10.40 12.78
C SER A 37 4.58 -11.86 12.56
N VAL A 38 4.40 -12.27 11.30
CA VAL A 38 3.95 -13.58 10.85
C VAL A 38 4.76 -14.06 9.64
N ALA A 39 4.26 -14.92 8.76
CA ALA A 39 5.08 -15.44 7.65
C ALA A 39 5.16 -14.46 6.45
N PHE A 40 4.04 -14.02 5.91
CA PHE A 40 4.00 -13.05 4.79
C PHE A 40 2.70 -12.26 4.81
N THR A 41 2.82 -10.97 5.10
CA THR A 41 1.68 -10.07 5.30
C THR A 41 1.27 -9.35 4.02
N GLU A 42 -0.05 -9.20 3.83
CA GLU A 42 -0.66 -8.47 2.73
C GLU A 42 -1.99 -7.82 3.14
N GLY A 43 -2.55 -7.05 2.23
CA GLY A 43 -3.92 -6.56 2.15
C GLY A 43 -4.54 -6.02 3.41
N PRO A 44 -3.93 -5.07 4.13
CA PRO A 44 -4.51 -4.56 5.37
C PRO A 44 -5.78 -3.75 5.09
N THR A 45 -6.75 -3.86 6.00
CA THR A 45 -7.95 -3.02 6.02
C THR A 45 -8.41 -2.83 7.47
N VAL A 46 -9.19 -1.81 7.75
CA VAL A 46 -9.59 -1.45 9.12
C VAL A 46 -11.10 -1.31 9.21
N ASP A 47 -11.72 -1.93 10.22
CA ASP A 47 -13.15 -1.77 10.48
C ASP A 47 -13.46 -0.48 11.28
N ARG A 48 -14.74 -0.18 11.45
CA ARG A 48 -15.19 1.04 12.14
C ARG A 48 -14.90 1.04 13.64
N GLU A 49 -14.71 -0.13 14.23
CA GLU A 49 -14.33 -0.32 15.62
C GLU A 49 -12.81 -0.11 15.82
N GLY A 50 -12.03 -0.05 14.73
CA GLY A 50 -10.58 0.14 14.74
C GLY A 50 -9.78 -1.16 14.74
N ASN A 51 -10.42 -2.33 14.55
CA ASN A 51 -9.70 -3.57 14.35
C ASN A 51 -9.09 -3.60 12.95
N VAL A 52 -7.88 -4.15 12.84
CA VAL A 52 -7.16 -4.30 11.57
C VAL A 52 -7.25 -5.74 11.10
N TYR A 53 -7.72 -5.93 9.88
CA TYR A 53 -7.67 -7.22 9.21
C TYR A 53 -6.54 -7.20 8.19
N PHE A 54 -5.76 -8.25 8.11
CA PHE A 54 -4.69 -8.40 7.15
C PHE A 54 -4.50 -9.87 6.78
N THR A 55 -4.00 -10.12 5.59
CA THR A 55 -3.80 -11.49 5.12
C THR A 55 -2.42 -12.01 5.48
N GLU A 56 -2.34 -13.29 5.74
CA GLU A 56 -1.13 -14.07 5.81
C GLU A 56 -1.26 -15.17 4.74
N ILE A 57 -0.72 -14.87 3.55
CA ILE A 57 -1.00 -15.64 2.32
C ILE A 57 -0.45 -17.06 2.43
N MET A 58 0.75 -17.24 2.99
CA MET A 58 1.46 -18.51 2.99
C MET A 58 0.73 -19.61 3.79
N SER A 59 0.12 -19.23 4.92
CA SER A 59 -0.69 -20.14 5.72
C SER A 59 -2.19 -20.03 5.43
N GLN A 60 -2.56 -19.27 4.41
CA GLN A 60 -3.95 -19.09 3.96
C GLN A 60 -4.88 -18.64 5.08
N ARG A 61 -4.49 -17.57 5.80
CA ARG A 61 -5.29 -17.01 6.90
C ARG A 61 -5.61 -15.53 6.66
N ILE A 62 -6.74 -15.09 7.18
CA ILE A 62 -6.99 -13.69 7.47
C ILE A 62 -6.83 -13.52 8.97
N LEU A 63 -5.95 -12.62 9.38
CA LEU A 63 -5.65 -12.29 10.75
C LEU A 63 -6.41 -11.02 11.15
N LYS A 64 -6.68 -10.88 12.45
CA LYS A 64 -7.27 -9.69 13.05
C LYS A 64 -6.37 -9.21 14.19
N LEU A 65 -5.93 -7.96 14.11
CA LEU A 65 -5.39 -7.23 15.24
C LEU A 65 -6.56 -6.47 15.90
N GLY A 66 -6.91 -6.87 17.11
CA GLY A 66 -7.96 -6.21 17.91
C GLY A 66 -7.50 -4.85 18.44
N ILE A 67 -8.45 -4.01 18.83
CA ILE A 67 -8.16 -2.73 19.51
C ILE A 67 -7.43 -2.92 20.85
N ASP A 68 -7.51 -4.10 21.43
CA ASP A 68 -6.77 -4.54 22.62
C ASP A 68 -5.30 -4.92 22.33
N GLY A 69 -4.87 -4.83 21.07
CA GLY A 69 -3.53 -5.19 20.62
C GLY A 69 -3.31 -6.69 20.41
N VAL A 70 -4.35 -7.52 20.56
CA VAL A 70 -4.24 -8.98 20.39
C VAL A 70 -4.41 -9.35 18.93
N VAL A 71 -3.45 -10.15 18.40
CA VAL A 71 -3.57 -10.75 17.07
C VAL A 71 -4.23 -12.12 17.21
N SER A 72 -5.27 -12.33 16.42
CA SER A 72 -6.01 -13.60 16.35
C SER A 72 -6.27 -14.00 14.90
N THR A 73 -6.55 -15.27 14.66
CA THR A 73 -7.03 -15.72 13.35
C THR A 73 -8.52 -15.40 13.21
N TYR A 74 -8.84 -14.55 12.25
CA TYR A 74 -10.23 -14.26 11.91
C TYR A 74 -10.83 -15.34 11.01
N ARG A 75 -10.08 -15.80 9.99
CA ARG A 75 -10.52 -16.84 9.05
C ARG A 75 -9.36 -17.75 8.65
N GLU A 76 -9.55 -19.03 8.89
CA GLU A 76 -8.71 -20.12 8.35
C GLU A 76 -9.13 -20.43 6.92
N HIS A 77 -8.25 -21.12 6.17
CA HIS A 77 -8.50 -21.58 4.80
C HIS A 77 -9.02 -20.47 3.89
N SER A 78 -8.35 -19.31 3.93
CA SER A 78 -8.74 -18.12 3.19
C SER A 78 -8.57 -18.23 1.67
N ASN A 79 -8.22 -19.40 1.14
CA ASN A 79 -7.95 -19.62 -0.28
C ASN A 79 -6.87 -18.66 -0.82
N ALA A 80 -5.78 -18.50 -0.06
CA ALA A 80 -4.72 -17.53 -0.31
C ALA A 80 -5.27 -16.12 -0.59
N ALA A 81 -6.10 -15.62 0.33
CA ALA A 81 -6.59 -14.25 0.26
C ALA A 81 -5.42 -13.27 0.28
N ASN A 82 -5.51 -12.23 -0.55
CA ASN A 82 -4.53 -11.16 -0.70
C ASN A 82 -5.14 -9.82 -0.27
N GLY A 83 -5.53 -8.94 -1.17
CA GLY A 83 -6.11 -7.65 -0.85
C GLY A 83 -7.47 -7.75 -0.14
N LEU A 84 -7.65 -6.94 0.88
CA LEU A 84 -8.87 -6.83 1.67
C LEU A 84 -9.44 -5.42 1.61
N LEU A 85 -10.75 -5.30 1.79
CA LEU A 85 -11.46 -4.03 1.92
C LEU A 85 -12.63 -4.19 2.87
N ILE A 86 -12.80 -3.28 3.83
CA ILE A 86 -14.07 -3.12 4.56
C ILE A 86 -14.96 -2.19 3.74
N ASP A 87 -16.12 -2.69 3.31
CA ASP A 87 -17.06 -1.87 2.56
C ASP A 87 -17.86 -0.91 3.47
N PRO A 88 -18.57 0.09 2.90
CA PRO A 88 -19.35 1.04 3.71
C PRO A 88 -20.45 0.43 4.59
N GLN A 89 -20.80 -0.84 4.37
CA GLN A 89 -21.75 -1.58 5.21
C GLN A 89 -21.05 -2.39 6.31
N GLY A 90 -19.71 -2.28 6.44
CA GLY A 90 -18.92 -2.99 7.44
C GLY A 90 -18.71 -4.47 7.11
N ARG A 91 -18.71 -4.85 5.82
CA ARG A 91 -18.46 -6.22 5.37
C ARG A 91 -17.05 -6.31 4.81
N LEU A 92 -16.40 -7.44 5.07
CA LEU A 92 -15.04 -7.71 4.59
C LEU A 92 -15.08 -8.29 3.17
N VAL A 93 -14.58 -7.55 2.19
CA VAL A 93 -14.31 -8.03 0.84
C VAL A 93 -12.89 -8.59 0.78
N ALA A 94 -12.69 -9.74 0.13
CA ALA A 94 -11.39 -10.37 -0.03
C ALA A 94 -11.18 -10.86 -1.47
N CYS A 95 -10.01 -10.56 -2.03
CA CYS A 95 -9.49 -11.16 -3.24
C CYS A 95 -8.80 -12.48 -2.89
N GLU A 96 -9.25 -13.61 -3.44
CA GLU A 96 -8.80 -14.94 -3.06
C GLU A 96 -8.29 -15.73 -4.28
N GLY A 97 -7.31 -16.62 -4.06
CA GLY A 97 -6.73 -17.43 -5.11
C GLY A 97 -5.44 -16.84 -5.66
N ALA A 98 -4.77 -15.97 -4.90
CA ALA A 98 -3.44 -15.51 -5.23
C ALA A 98 -2.50 -16.70 -5.39
N GLU A 99 -1.94 -16.88 -6.59
CA GLU A 99 -0.99 -17.95 -6.86
C GLU A 99 0.39 -17.55 -6.32
N PHE A 100 0.71 -17.94 -5.09
CA PHE A 100 2.03 -17.72 -4.51
C PHE A 100 2.92 -18.94 -4.78
N ARG A 101 3.64 -18.93 -5.91
CA ARG A 101 4.48 -20.06 -6.38
C ARG A 101 5.85 -20.17 -5.71
N ARG A 102 6.11 -19.60 -4.56
CA ARG A 102 7.36 -19.84 -3.81
C ARG A 102 7.20 -20.92 -2.76
N GLY A 103 6.97 -22.19 -3.19
CA GLY A 103 6.99 -23.35 -2.27
C GLY A 103 5.81 -23.43 -1.30
N GLY A 104 4.78 -22.61 -1.47
CA GLY A 104 3.52 -22.71 -0.73
C GLY A 104 2.70 -23.90 -1.21
N ALA A 105 1.81 -24.42 -0.35
CA ALA A 105 0.83 -25.42 -0.72
C ALA A 105 -0.02 -24.91 -1.90
N ALA A 106 -0.29 -25.80 -2.86
CA ALA A 106 -1.20 -25.48 -3.96
C ALA A 106 -2.54 -24.99 -3.41
N VAL A 107 -3.00 -23.83 -3.88
CA VAL A 107 -4.33 -23.34 -3.53
C VAL A 107 -5.35 -24.32 -4.10
N SER A 108 -6.20 -24.87 -3.25
CA SER A 108 -7.17 -25.90 -3.65
C SER A 108 -8.48 -25.31 -4.21
N GLY A 109 -8.69 -24.01 -4.00
CA GLY A 109 -9.90 -23.30 -4.41
C GLY A 109 -9.75 -22.56 -5.74
N LYS A 110 -10.88 -22.25 -6.37
CA LYS A 110 -10.91 -21.39 -7.55
C LYS A 110 -10.59 -19.93 -7.17
N PRO A 111 -9.90 -19.17 -8.03
CA PRO A 111 -9.77 -17.73 -7.87
C PRO A 111 -11.15 -17.06 -7.80
N ARG A 112 -11.33 -16.20 -6.80
CA ARG A 112 -12.63 -15.57 -6.53
C ARG A 112 -12.50 -14.27 -5.74
N VAL A 113 -13.55 -13.48 -5.72
CA VAL A 113 -13.75 -12.36 -4.80
C VAL A 113 -14.93 -12.70 -3.89
N THR A 114 -14.72 -12.58 -2.59
CA THR A 114 -15.75 -12.87 -1.57
C THR A 114 -16.09 -11.64 -0.76
N ARG A 115 -17.26 -11.70 -0.11
CA ARG A 115 -17.70 -10.70 0.86
C ARG A 115 -18.24 -11.39 2.10
N THR A 116 -17.75 -11.00 3.28
CA THR A 116 -18.14 -11.60 4.54
C THR A 116 -18.79 -10.54 5.44
N ASP A 117 -20.00 -10.80 5.91
CA ASP A 117 -20.62 -9.99 6.97
C ASP A 117 -19.87 -10.26 8.28
N LEU A 118 -19.17 -9.24 8.82
CA LEU A 118 -18.33 -9.39 10.02
C LEU A 118 -19.12 -9.75 11.27
N ARG A 119 -20.40 -9.38 11.31
CA ARG A 119 -21.26 -9.64 12.46
C ARG A 119 -21.80 -11.07 12.50
N THR A 120 -22.12 -11.63 11.33
CA THR A 120 -22.75 -12.97 11.21
C THR A 120 -21.79 -14.05 10.76
N GLY A 121 -20.63 -13.68 10.18
CA GLY A 121 -19.70 -14.59 9.54
C GLY A 121 -20.18 -15.14 8.19
N LYS A 122 -21.35 -14.69 7.69
CA LYS A 122 -21.90 -15.17 6.41
C LYS A 122 -21.04 -14.70 5.25
N LEU A 123 -20.49 -15.67 4.51
CA LEU A 123 -19.70 -15.44 3.31
C LEU A 123 -20.58 -15.54 2.06
N GLU A 124 -20.37 -14.59 1.15
CA GLU A 124 -20.98 -14.52 -0.18
C GLU A 124 -19.85 -14.49 -1.24
N VAL A 125 -20.01 -15.23 -2.32
CA VAL A 125 -19.10 -15.17 -3.48
C VAL A 125 -19.63 -14.12 -4.45
N LEU A 126 -18.84 -13.07 -4.70
CA LEU A 126 -19.19 -11.97 -5.60
C LEU A 126 -18.78 -12.26 -7.05
N ALA A 127 -17.62 -12.91 -7.23
CA ALA A 127 -17.10 -13.34 -8.52
C ALA A 127 -16.26 -14.60 -8.32
N GLU A 128 -16.38 -15.57 -9.22
CA GLU A 128 -15.58 -16.80 -9.18
C GLU A 128 -15.19 -17.21 -10.60
N SER A 129 -13.99 -17.74 -10.76
CA SER A 129 -13.52 -18.23 -12.06
C SER A 129 -14.40 -19.40 -12.56
N GLY A 130 -14.85 -19.29 -13.81
CA GLY A 130 -15.78 -20.26 -14.42
C GLY A 130 -17.26 -19.87 -14.34
N SER A 131 -17.61 -18.80 -13.61
CA SER A 131 -19.00 -18.27 -13.53
C SER A 131 -19.19 -17.06 -14.47
N GLY A 132 -18.82 -17.21 -15.76
CA GLY A 132 -18.89 -16.13 -16.75
C GLY A 132 -17.69 -15.17 -16.73
N VAL A 133 -16.73 -15.38 -15.84
CA VAL A 133 -15.46 -14.65 -15.77
C VAL A 133 -14.29 -15.61 -15.70
N SER A 134 -13.12 -15.16 -16.18
CA SER A 134 -11.87 -15.94 -16.12
C SER A 134 -10.89 -15.22 -15.18
N LEU A 135 -10.94 -15.58 -13.91
CA LEU A 135 -10.01 -15.06 -12.89
C LEU A 135 -8.84 -16.02 -12.76
N GLN A 136 -7.62 -15.47 -12.60
CA GLN A 136 -6.40 -16.25 -12.45
C GLN A 136 -5.67 -15.99 -11.12
N GLY A 137 -5.78 -14.78 -10.58
CA GLY A 137 -5.17 -14.38 -9.32
C GLY A 137 -5.65 -13.00 -8.89
N PRO A 138 -6.89 -12.89 -8.38
CA PRO A 138 -7.38 -11.64 -7.78
C PRO A 138 -6.40 -11.16 -6.70
N ASN A 139 -6.07 -9.84 -6.74
CA ASN A 139 -5.01 -9.30 -5.91
C ASN A 139 -5.53 -8.18 -5.00
N ASP A 140 -5.71 -6.96 -5.48
CA ASP A 140 -6.17 -5.83 -4.69
C ASP A 140 -7.58 -5.39 -5.08
N VAL A 141 -8.27 -4.70 -4.16
CA VAL A 141 -9.65 -4.24 -4.33
C VAL A 141 -9.86 -2.86 -3.75
N THR A 142 -10.66 -2.06 -4.44
CA THR A 142 -11.14 -0.74 -3.98
C THR A 142 -12.63 -0.58 -4.28
N ILE A 143 -13.26 0.47 -3.72
CA ILE A 143 -14.67 0.78 -3.90
C ILE A 143 -14.84 2.26 -4.23
N ASP A 144 -15.82 2.60 -5.06
CA ASP A 144 -16.21 3.99 -5.30
C ASP A 144 -17.43 4.42 -4.46
N GLY A 145 -17.76 5.70 -4.50
CA GLY A 145 -18.89 6.27 -3.78
C GLY A 145 -20.27 5.75 -4.21
N LYS A 146 -20.35 5.02 -5.32
CA LYS A 146 -21.57 4.32 -5.79
C LYS A 146 -21.64 2.87 -5.33
N GLY A 147 -20.65 2.42 -4.55
CA GLY A 147 -20.57 1.03 -4.05
C GLY A 147 -20.13 0.01 -5.09
N ARG A 148 -19.52 0.43 -6.20
CA ARG A 148 -18.94 -0.47 -7.19
C ARG A 148 -17.53 -0.87 -6.74
N LEU A 149 -17.26 -2.17 -6.74
CA LEU A 149 -15.95 -2.70 -6.45
C LEU A 149 -15.11 -2.75 -7.73
N TYR A 150 -13.84 -2.41 -7.60
CA TYR A 150 -12.84 -2.57 -8.65
C TYR A 150 -11.71 -3.42 -8.09
N PHE A 151 -11.33 -4.48 -8.79
CA PHE A 151 -10.26 -5.36 -8.33
C PHE A 151 -9.33 -5.73 -9.47
N THR A 152 -8.06 -5.94 -9.11
CA THR A 152 -7.03 -6.41 -10.01
C THR A 152 -6.98 -7.92 -10.03
N ASP A 153 -6.76 -8.49 -11.20
CA ASP A 153 -6.38 -9.89 -11.42
C ASP A 153 -4.95 -9.89 -11.97
N MET A 154 -3.98 -9.94 -11.07
CA MET A 154 -2.57 -9.75 -11.40
C MET A 154 -2.06 -10.85 -12.35
N ALA A 155 -2.40 -12.11 -12.08
CA ALA A 155 -1.98 -13.23 -12.92
C ALA A 155 -2.72 -13.25 -14.27
N GLY A 156 -3.94 -12.75 -14.33
CA GLY A 156 -4.75 -12.62 -15.53
C GLY A 156 -4.48 -11.35 -16.34
N ALA A 157 -3.61 -10.45 -15.87
CA ALA A 157 -3.36 -9.14 -16.44
C ALA A 157 -4.67 -8.41 -16.79
N ALA A 158 -5.57 -8.30 -15.81
CA ALA A 158 -6.91 -7.73 -15.99
C ALA A 158 -7.34 -6.89 -14.79
N VAL A 159 -8.27 -5.98 -15.02
CA VAL A 159 -9.01 -5.27 -13.98
C VAL A 159 -10.50 -5.49 -14.23
N TYR A 160 -11.19 -5.82 -13.17
CA TYR A 160 -12.63 -6.07 -13.19
C TYR A 160 -13.37 -5.06 -12.31
N ARG A 161 -14.65 -4.85 -12.65
CA ARG A 161 -15.62 -4.11 -11.85
C ARG A 161 -16.77 -5.04 -11.47
N ILE A 162 -17.23 -4.95 -10.23
CA ILE A 162 -18.50 -5.53 -9.77
C ILE A 162 -19.43 -4.36 -9.46
N ASP A 163 -20.56 -4.26 -10.14
CA ASP A 163 -21.53 -3.20 -9.89
C ASP A 163 -22.40 -3.48 -8.65
N ALA A 164 -23.22 -2.50 -8.27
CA ALA A 164 -24.09 -2.62 -7.09
C ALA A 164 -25.14 -3.76 -7.21
N LEU A 165 -25.39 -4.25 -8.41
CA LEU A 165 -26.29 -5.38 -8.68
C LEU A 165 -25.55 -6.72 -8.73
N GLY A 166 -24.23 -6.73 -8.51
CA GLY A 166 -23.37 -7.92 -8.54
C GLY A 166 -22.93 -8.33 -9.95
N LYS A 167 -23.17 -7.51 -10.99
CA LYS A 167 -22.69 -7.82 -12.33
C LYS A 167 -21.20 -7.56 -12.44
N VAL A 168 -20.45 -8.58 -12.86
CA VAL A 168 -19.00 -8.50 -13.09
C VAL A 168 -18.72 -8.11 -14.54
N ALA A 169 -17.80 -7.17 -14.73
CA ALA A 169 -17.33 -6.75 -16.06
C ALA A 169 -15.82 -6.52 -16.02
N ARG A 170 -15.09 -7.03 -17.01
CA ARG A 170 -13.69 -6.71 -17.24
C ARG A 170 -13.59 -5.32 -17.89
N ILE A 171 -12.86 -4.40 -17.26
CA ILE A 171 -12.72 -3.00 -17.72
C ILE A 171 -11.34 -2.69 -18.32
N LEU A 172 -10.31 -3.45 -17.95
CA LEU A 172 -8.96 -3.37 -18.55
C LEU A 172 -8.41 -4.80 -18.71
N ALA A 173 -7.56 -4.99 -19.70
CA ALA A 173 -6.88 -6.26 -19.94
C ALA A 173 -5.57 -6.07 -20.73
N ALA A 174 -4.73 -7.13 -20.78
CA ALA A 174 -3.62 -7.19 -21.71
C ALA A 174 -4.11 -7.03 -23.15
N PRO A 175 -3.34 -6.37 -24.04
CA PRO A 175 -1.97 -5.85 -23.82
C PRO A 175 -1.91 -4.44 -23.22
N ASP A 176 -3.05 -3.78 -22.95
CA ASP A 176 -3.10 -2.40 -22.46
C ASP A 176 -2.52 -2.27 -21.04
N ILE A 177 -2.56 -3.35 -20.26
CA ILE A 177 -1.92 -3.48 -18.97
C ILE A 177 -1.08 -4.75 -18.90
N GLN A 178 -0.09 -4.79 -18.00
CA GLN A 178 0.88 -5.90 -17.94
C GLN A 178 0.77 -6.73 -16.67
N ARG A 179 0.90 -6.09 -15.51
CA ARG A 179 0.89 -6.75 -14.19
C ARG A 179 0.22 -5.83 -13.17
N PRO A 180 -1.11 -5.70 -13.22
CA PRO A 180 -1.86 -4.83 -12.33
C PRO A 180 -1.77 -5.34 -10.89
N ASN A 181 -1.51 -4.42 -9.94
CA ASN A 181 -1.43 -4.72 -8.52
C ASN A 181 -2.33 -3.76 -7.74
N GLY A 182 -1.82 -2.84 -6.94
CA GLY A 182 -2.60 -1.88 -6.18
C GLY A 182 -3.60 -1.09 -7.03
N ILE A 183 -4.77 -0.84 -6.49
CA ILE A 183 -5.85 -0.12 -7.17
C ILE A 183 -6.56 0.83 -6.21
N GLN A 184 -6.81 2.07 -6.64
CA GLN A 184 -7.53 3.07 -5.83
C GLN A 184 -8.43 3.96 -6.69
N VAL A 185 -9.51 4.45 -6.09
CA VAL A 185 -10.37 5.48 -6.68
C VAL A 185 -10.16 6.80 -5.94
N SER A 186 -10.06 7.91 -6.69
CA SER A 186 -9.90 9.26 -6.12
C SER A 186 -11.09 9.65 -5.22
N PRO A 187 -10.91 10.61 -4.26
CA PRO A 187 -11.99 11.03 -3.36
C PRO A 187 -13.24 11.58 -4.09
N ASP A 188 -13.07 12.13 -5.27
CA ASP A 188 -14.14 12.69 -6.09
C ASP A 188 -14.76 11.70 -7.11
N ASP A 189 -14.36 10.43 -7.05
CA ASP A 189 -14.78 9.34 -7.94
C ASP A 189 -14.50 9.59 -9.44
N LYS A 190 -13.54 10.45 -9.78
CA LYS A 190 -13.24 10.78 -11.19
C LYS A 190 -12.01 10.08 -11.74
N THR A 191 -11.16 9.53 -10.88
CA THR A 191 -9.91 8.89 -11.31
C THR A 191 -9.80 7.50 -10.71
N LEU A 192 -9.48 6.51 -11.54
CA LEU A 192 -9.01 5.20 -11.11
C LEU A 192 -7.48 5.18 -11.25
N TYR A 193 -6.79 4.92 -10.14
CA TYR A 193 -5.35 4.70 -10.10
C TYR A 193 -5.05 3.21 -10.10
N LEU A 194 -4.07 2.80 -10.91
CA LEU A 194 -3.66 1.41 -11.07
C LEU A 194 -2.13 1.30 -11.01
N VAL A 195 -1.63 0.46 -10.13
CA VAL A 195 -0.21 0.09 -10.10
C VAL A 195 0.08 -0.94 -11.18
N GLU A 196 1.13 -0.70 -11.96
CA GLU A 196 1.78 -1.69 -12.81
C GLU A 196 3.09 -2.14 -12.15
N ALA A 197 3.20 -3.42 -11.81
CA ALA A 197 4.30 -3.99 -11.05
C ALA A 197 5.07 -5.08 -11.82
N ASN A 198 5.41 -4.81 -13.09
CA ASN A 198 6.12 -5.76 -13.93
C ASN A 198 7.65 -5.66 -13.74
N GLY A 199 8.22 -6.61 -12.98
CA GLY A 199 9.66 -6.69 -12.69
C GLY A 199 10.53 -7.26 -13.82
N ALA A 200 9.97 -7.57 -15.01
CA ALA A 200 10.72 -8.00 -16.17
C ALA A 200 11.57 -6.87 -16.77
N GLN A 201 12.51 -7.22 -17.64
CA GLN A 201 13.23 -6.24 -18.47
C GLN A 201 12.21 -5.38 -19.24
N ASP A 202 12.35 -4.05 -19.15
CA ASP A 202 11.44 -3.08 -19.79
C ASP A 202 9.95 -3.18 -19.35
N GLY A 203 9.68 -3.90 -18.26
CA GLY A 203 8.34 -4.03 -17.69
C GLY A 203 7.81 -2.71 -17.12
N ALA A 204 6.52 -2.50 -17.22
CA ALA A 204 5.85 -1.31 -16.69
C ALA A 204 5.92 -1.28 -15.15
N ARG A 205 6.49 -0.20 -14.59
CA ARG A 205 6.68 0.03 -13.16
C ARG A 205 6.23 1.44 -12.80
N MET A 206 4.92 1.60 -12.70
CA MET A 206 4.31 2.92 -12.58
C MET A 206 2.95 2.86 -11.91
N ILE A 207 2.46 4.02 -11.50
CA ILE A 207 1.03 4.22 -11.24
C ILE A 207 0.44 4.86 -12.49
N ARG A 208 -0.56 4.22 -13.06
CA ARG A 208 -1.41 4.77 -14.11
C ARG A 208 -2.63 5.46 -13.51
N ALA A 209 -3.12 6.50 -14.14
CA ALA A 209 -4.38 7.13 -13.83
C ALA A 209 -5.29 7.06 -15.05
N TYR A 210 -6.54 6.73 -14.81
CA TYR A 210 -7.60 6.66 -15.82
C TYR A 210 -8.76 7.55 -15.42
N ASP A 211 -9.42 8.19 -16.36
CA ASP A 211 -10.67 8.90 -16.10
C ASP A 211 -11.78 7.88 -15.87
N LEU A 212 -12.30 7.84 -14.63
CA LEU A 212 -13.39 6.98 -14.23
C LEU A 212 -14.73 7.56 -14.69
N GLN A 213 -15.46 6.80 -15.47
CA GLN A 213 -16.72 7.23 -16.08
C GLN A 213 -17.91 7.01 -15.14
N PRO A 214 -19.01 7.73 -15.33
CA PRO A 214 -20.23 7.56 -14.53
C PRO A 214 -20.81 6.14 -14.54
N ASP A 215 -20.56 5.37 -15.59
CA ASP A 215 -20.96 3.95 -15.74
C ASP A 215 -19.95 2.97 -15.15
N GLY A 216 -18.81 3.48 -14.62
CA GLY A 216 -17.75 2.67 -14.03
C GLY A 216 -16.77 2.08 -15.03
N THR A 217 -16.81 2.47 -16.29
CA THR A 217 -15.75 2.22 -17.27
C THR A 217 -14.62 3.22 -17.10
N VAL A 218 -13.48 2.98 -17.74
CA VAL A 218 -12.31 3.86 -17.67
C VAL A 218 -11.81 4.22 -19.05
N ARG A 219 -11.20 5.42 -19.19
CA ARG A 219 -10.60 5.89 -20.44
C ARG A 219 -9.45 6.87 -20.16
N ASN A 220 -8.79 7.36 -21.21
CA ASN A 220 -7.76 8.42 -21.13
C ASN A 220 -6.63 8.08 -20.14
N MET A 221 -5.94 6.95 -20.39
CA MET A 221 -4.79 6.53 -19.58
C MET A 221 -3.68 7.57 -19.61
N ARG A 222 -3.13 7.89 -18.43
CA ARG A 222 -1.92 8.69 -18.27
C ARG A 222 -1.00 8.07 -17.22
N VAL A 223 0.31 8.28 -17.34
CA VAL A 223 1.26 7.91 -16.29
C VAL A 223 1.14 8.96 -15.19
N HIS A 224 0.77 8.51 -14.00
CA HIS A 224 0.67 9.36 -12.81
C HIS A 224 2.02 9.47 -12.09
N TYR A 225 2.70 8.34 -11.88
CA TYR A 225 4.04 8.30 -11.30
C TYR A 225 4.84 7.12 -11.86
N ASN A 226 6.12 7.34 -12.15
CA ASN A 226 6.98 6.31 -12.74
C ASN A 226 8.08 5.92 -11.73
N PHE A 227 8.17 4.62 -11.41
CA PHE A 227 9.19 4.06 -10.52
C PHE A 227 10.40 3.47 -11.28
N TYR A 228 10.27 3.28 -12.62
CA TYR A 228 11.33 2.69 -13.42
C TYR A 228 12.65 3.47 -13.26
N PRO A 229 13.83 2.83 -13.12
CA PRO A 229 14.08 1.39 -13.18
C PRO A 229 13.96 0.64 -11.84
N GLY A 230 13.57 1.32 -10.75
CA GLY A 230 13.37 0.71 -9.45
C GLY A 230 12.15 -0.22 -9.37
N ARG A 231 11.91 -0.82 -8.21
CA ARG A 231 10.69 -1.61 -7.95
C ARG A 231 9.48 -0.67 -7.88
N SER A 232 8.44 -1.02 -8.59
CA SER A 232 7.15 -0.34 -8.53
C SER A 232 6.52 -0.42 -7.13
N ALA A 233 5.42 0.31 -6.95
CA ALA A 233 4.52 0.03 -5.85
C ALA A 233 3.94 -1.39 -5.97
N ASP A 234 3.49 -1.91 -4.83
CA ASP A 234 2.68 -3.12 -4.70
C ASP A 234 1.24 -2.67 -4.45
N GLY A 235 0.82 -2.49 -3.19
CA GLY A 235 -0.44 -1.87 -2.85
C GLY A 235 -0.34 -0.37 -2.55
N MET A 236 -1.47 0.28 -2.40
CA MET A 236 -1.56 1.70 -2.05
C MET A 236 -2.88 2.06 -1.39
N SER A 237 -2.87 3.09 -0.55
CA SER A 237 -4.07 3.77 -0.04
C SER A 237 -4.10 5.24 -0.46
N ILE A 238 -5.17 5.94 -0.13
CA ILE A 238 -5.38 7.35 -0.51
C ILE A 238 -5.91 8.14 0.68
N ASP A 239 -5.48 9.40 0.81
CA ASP A 239 -6.00 10.31 1.82
C ASP A 239 -7.15 11.19 1.29
N THR A 240 -7.74 11.98 2.16
CA THR A 240 -8.86 12.88 1.82
C THR A 240 -8.46 14.03 0.89
N GLN A 241 -7.17 14.31 0.74
CA GLN A 241 -6.64 15.30 -0.20
C GLN A 241 -6.29 14.67 -1.57
N GLY A 242 -6.43 13.35 -1.72
CA GLY A 242 -6.11 12.63 -2.93
C GLY A 242 -4.64 12.25 -3.08
N ASN A 243 -3.83 12.37 -2.03
CA ASN A 243 -2.47 11.87 -2.07
C ASN A 243 -2.47 10.34 -1.96
N LEU A 244 -1.74 9.68 -2.84
CA LEU A 244 -1.53 8.23 -2.81
C LEU A 244 -0.38 7.87 -1.88
N TYR A 245 -0.58 6.88 -1.01
CA TYR A 245 0.43 6.29 -0.16
C TYR A 245 0.84 4.95 -0.76
N ALA A 246 1.86 4.97 -1.60
CA ALA A 246 2.29 3.82 -2.40
C ALA A 246 3.40 3.04 -1.68
N SER A 247 3.14 1.76 -1.39
CA SER A 247 4.11 0.81 -0.80
C SER A 247 5.06 0.32 -1.88
N ALA A 248 6.29 0.88 -1.97
CA ALA A 248 7.19 0.67 -3.10
C ALA A 248 8.65 0.44 -2.69
N GLY A 249 9.45 -0.01 -3.63
CA GLY A 249 10.91 -0.06 -3.51
C GLY A 249 11.49 -1.31 -2.86
N LEU A 250 12.83 -1.34 -2.76
CA LEU A 250 13.61 -2.46 -2.25
C LEU A 250 14.77 -1.95 -1.37
N HIS A 251 15.15 -2.76 -0.39
CA HIS A 251 16.42 -2.64 0.32
C HIS A 251 17.53 -3.47 -0.35
N SER A 252 17.18 -4.59 -0.96
CA SER A 252 18.12 -5.53 -1.56
C SER A 252 17.68 -5.94 -2.96
N ARG A 253 18.64 -6.12 -3.88
CA ARG A 253 18.35 -6.62 -5.22
C ARG A 253 17.76 -8.02 -5.18
N ARG A 254 16.82 -8.27 -6.08
CA ARG A 254 16.20 -9.58 -6.31
C ARG A 254 16.66 -10.14 -7.66
N GLY A 255 16.27 -11.35 -7.99
CA GLY A 255 16.51 -11.95 -9.30
C GLY A 255 15.64 -11.37 -10.44
N THR A 256 15.29 -10.09 -10.35
CA THR A 256 14.50 -9.32 -11.35
C THR A 256 15.36 -8.21 -11.94
N SER A 257 14.86 -7.49 -12.93
CA SER A 257 15.54 -6.33 -13.52
C SER A 257 15.38 -5.04 -12.70
N GLU A 258 14.67 -5.11 -11.58
CA GLU A 258 14.44 -3.99 -10.69
C GLU A 258 15.70 -3.54 -9.97
N THR A 259 15.94 -2.23 -9.94
CA THR A 259 17.09 -1.61 -9.26
C THR A 259 16.71 -1.09 -7.87
N LEU A 260 17.69 -0.56 -7.13
CA LEU A 260 17.49 0.07 -5.82
C LEU A 260 17.19 1.58 -5.91
N ASP A 261 16.89 2.11 -7.11
CA ASP A 261 16.62 3.54 -7.29
C ASP A 261 15.29 3.98 -6.64
N THR A 262 14.40 3.04 -6.38
CA THR A 262 13.23 3.25 -5.51
C THR A 262 13.53 2.68 -4.13
N PRO A 263 13.76 3.51 -3.10
CA PRO A 263 14.00 3.04 -1.74
C PRO A 263 12.74 2.38 -1.15
N CYS A 264 12.93 1.34 -0.31
CA CYS A 264 11.82 0.62 0.30
C CYS A 264 11.10 1.46 1.35
N GLY A 265 9.80 1.67 1.16
CA GLY A 265 8.97 2.45 2.06
C GLY A 265 7.68 2.92 1.43
N VAL A 266 6.96 3.79 2.15
CA VAL A 266 5.75 4.43 1.64
C VAL A 266 6.11 5.73 0.95
N HIS A 267 5.80 5.84 -0.32
CA HIS A 267 5.96 7.04 -1.15
C HIS A 267 4.63 7.78 -1.21
N VAL A 268 4.57 9.00 -0.64
CA VAL A 268 3.37 9.83 -0.72
C VAL A 268 3.43 10.65 -2.00
N ILE A 269 2.46 10.45 -2.87
CA ILE A 269 2.41 11.03 -4.22
C ILE A 269 1.16 11.91 -4.33
N SER A 270 1.37 13.19 -4.65
CA SER A 270 0.28 14.16 -4.77
C SER A 270 -0.65 13.88 -5.96
N PRO A 271 -1.85 14.51 -6.04
CA PRO A 271 -2.74 14.42 -7.21
C PRO A 271 -2.10 14.86 -8.53
N GLU A 272 -1.03 15.68 -8.48
CA GLU A 272 -0.25 16.11 -9.65
C GLU A 272 0.85 15.12 -10.06
N GLY A 273 0.95 13.96 -9.37
CA GLY A 273 1.94 12.94 -9.66
C GLY A 273 3.35 13.27 -9.15
N LYS A 274 3.48 14.08 -8.10
CA LYS A 274 4.77 14.41 -7.48
C LYS A 274 4.92 13.69 -6.15
N ARG A 275 6.09 13.07 -5.90
CA ARG A 275 6.41 12.56 -4.58
C ARG A 275 6.65 13.72 -3.61
N ILE A 276 5.77 13.88 -2.63
CA ILE A 276 5.81 14.96 -1.63
C ILE A 276 6.39 14.49 -0.29
N LYS A 277 6.37 13.20 0.00
CA LYS A 277 6.93 12.62 1.23
C LYS A 277 7.44 11.19 0.96
N PHE A 278 8.40 10.75 1.75
CA PHE A 278 8.87 9.36 1.79
C PHE A 278 8.98 8.92 3.24
N ILE A 279 8.41 7.76 3.55
CA ILE A 279 8.41 7.15 4.88
C ILE A 279 9.16 5.81 4.75
N PRO A 280 10.40 5.70 5.26
CA PRO A 280 11.15 4.45 5.16
C PRO A 280 10.51 3.37 6.02
N ILE A 281 10.43 2.15 5.50
CA ILE A 281 9.99 0.96 6.25
C ILE A 281 11.21 0.04 6.42
N PRO A 282 11.50 -0.46 7.65
CA PRO A 282 12.74 -1.19 7.92
C PRO A 282 12.85 -2.53 7.20
N GLU A 283 11.74 -3.22 6.99
CA GLU A 283 11.73 -4.55 6.36
C GLU A 283 11.54 -4.47 4.85
N ASP A 284 12.30 -5.26 4.11
CA ASP A 284 12.16 -5.40 2.65
C ASP A 284 10.86 -6.14 2.29
N THR A 285 10.47 -6.05 1.02
CA THR A 285 9.20 -6.59 0.53
C THR A 285 7.99 -5.87 1.16
N ILE A 286 8.04 -4.53 1.16
CA ILE A 286 6.84 -3.76 1.45
C ILE A 286 5.75 -4.14 0.44
N THR A 287 4.54 -4.43 0.94
CA THR A 287 3.44 -4.95 0.12
C THR A 287 2.29 -3.97 0.03
N ASN A 288 1.63 -3.62 1.15
CA ASN A 288 0.42 -2.83 1.08
C ASN A 288 0.29 -1.88 2.28
N ASN A 289 -0.72 -1.03 2.28
CA ASN A 289 -1.03 -0.18 3.43
C ASN A 289 -2.50 0.21 3.46
N ALA A 290 -3.00 0.55 4.66
CA ALA A 290 -4.36 1.04 4.85
C ALA A 290 -4.43 2.07 5.98
N PHE A 291 -5.26 3.07 5.81
CA PHE A 291 -5.59 4.01 6.87
C PHE A 291 -6.58 3.41 7.87
N GLY A 292 -6.43 3.81 9.13
CA GLY A 292 -7.31 3.41 10.22
C GLY A 292 -7.09 4.25 11.48
N GLY A 293 -7.46 3.66 12.63
CA GLY A 293 -7.61 4.38 13.87
C GLY A 293 -8.92 5.19 13.89
N LEU A 294 -9.39 5.57 15.06
CA LEU A 294 -10.67 6.30 15.23
C LEU A 294 -10.68 7.66 14.51
N ASP A 295 -9.51 8.26 14.31
CA ASP A 295 -9.33 9.52 13.61
C ASP A 295 -8.85 9.37 12.16
N MET A 296 -8.74 8.14 11.68
CA MET A 296 -8.23 7.82 10.33
C MET A 296 -6.84 8.41 10.01
N LYS A 297 -6.02 8.63 11.04
CA LYS A 297 -4.63 9.14 10.92
C LYS A 297 -3.58 8.11 11.31
N THR A 298 -3.94 6.85 11.43
CA THR A 298 -2.98 5.76 11.58
C THR A 298 -2.85 5.04 10.25
N LEU A 299 -1.63 4.95 9.73
CA LEU A 299 -1.34 4.13 8.55
C LEU A 299 -0.78 2.80 9.03
N TYR A 300 -1.45 1.71 8.68
CA TYR A 300 -0.98 0.35 8.86
C TYR A 300 -0.29 -0.08 7.58
N VAL A 301 0.92 -0.65 7.70
CA VAL A 301 1.76 -1.03 6.55
C VAL A 301 2.18 -2.48 6.69
N THR A 302 1.93 -3.28 5.68
CA THR A 302 2.44 -4.65 5.58
C THR A 302 3.76 -4.67 4.82
N ALA A 303 4.75 -5.35 5.38
CA ALA A 303 6.04 -5.55 4.74
C ALA A 303 6.62 -6.91 5.18
N GLY A 304 6.97 -7.77 4.24
CA GLY A 304 7.50 -9.09 4.51
C GLY A 304 6.65 -9.87 5.48
N LYS A 305 7.10 -10.05 6.70
CA LYS A 305 6.40 -10.77 7.77
C LYS A 305 5.75 -9.86 8.81
N THR A 306 5.86 -8.54 8.68
CA THR A 306 5.54 -7.59 9.75
C THR A 306 4.37 -6.66 9.35
N LEU A 307 3.47 -6.42 10.30
CA LEU A 307 2.51 -5.33 10.26
C LEU A 307 3.04 -4.18 11.11
N TYR A 308 3.26 -3.05 10.47
CA TYR A 308 3.70 -1.79 11.10
C TYR A 308 2.53 -0.85 11.26
N LYS A 309 2.63 0.09 12.18
CA LYS A 309 1.76 1.27 12.24
C LYS A 309 2.59 2.53 12.43
N LEU A 310 2.10 3.62 11.88
CA LEU A 310 2.67 4.95 12.04
C LEU A 310 1.57 6.02 11.99
N ARG A 311 1.89 7.24 12.44
CA ARG A 311 0.92 8.35 12.41
C ARG A 311 1.11 9.17 11.16
N THR A 312 0.02 9.66 10.59
CA THR A 312 -0.02 10.59 9.47
C THR A 312 -0.62 11.92 9.89
N GLU A 313 -0.27 12.98 9.16
CA GLU A 313 -0.84 14.31 9.39
C GLU A 313 -2.24 14.45 8.76
N ILE A 314 -2.42 13.85 7.57
CA ILE A 314 -3.63 13.93 6.78
C ILE A 314 -4.51 12.71 7.07
N VAL A 315 -5.80 12.94 7.08
CA VAL A 315 -6.81 11.91 7.31
C VAL A 315 -6.90 11.01 6.08
N GLY A 316 -6.84 9.69 6.27
CA GLY A 316 -7.12 8.72 5.22
C GLY A 316 -8.56 8.81 4.73
N LEU A 317 -8.79 8.44 3.47
CA LEU A 317 -10.13 8.40 2.91
C LEU A 317 -10.91 7.22 3.50
N PRO A 318 -11.98 7.45 4.27
CA PRO A 318 -12.85 6.38 4.74
C PRO A 318 -13.71 5.88 3.58
N ARG A 319 -13.67 4.59 3.28
CA ARG A 319 -14.52 3.95 2.26
C ARG A 319 -15.07 2.62 2.73
#